data_a1234a99a35af29500729fbae9fc72d6
#
_entry.id   a1234a99a35af29500729fbae9fc72d6
#
_cell.length_a   1.000
_cell.length_b   1.000
_cell.length_c   1.000
_cell.angle_alpha   90.00
_cell.angle_beta   90.00
_cell.angle_gamma   90.00
#
_symmetry.space_group_name_H-M   'P 1'
#
loop_
_entity.id
_entity.type
_entity.pdbx_description
1 polymer ?
#
loop_
_entity_poly.entity_id
_entity_poly.type
_entity_poly.pdbx_seq_one_letter_code
_entity_poly.pdbx_strand_id
1 'polypeptide(L)'
;MTSSMKPYRTIYNMDSSGILLDSTDTDDYLRGIVGFLEHSHVDALFWMDGAGGNTANYDSAVLELTGHSTGAVHPLLMKMIEEGNDPPTIVVREAKRYGVDVFFSMRLNDCHDSLGHDLLL
;
A
#
# COMPACT_ATOMS: atom_id res chain seq x y z
N MET A 1 16.55 17.53 24.06
CA MET A 1 15.72 16.31 24.18
C MET A 1 16.10 15.36 23.07
N THR A 2 16.56 14.22 23.44
CA THR A 2 16.90 13.19 22.47
C THR A 2 15.67 12.34 22.21
N SER A 3 15.27 12.23 20.96
CA SER A 3 14.30 11.22 20.56
C SER A 3 15.00 9.87 20.62
N SER A 4 14.54 8.96 21.46
CA SER A 4 14.98 7.60 21.39
C SER A 4 14.45 6.95 20.14
N MET A 5 15.31 6.31 19.36
CA MET A 5 14.85 5.50 18.24
C MET A 5 14.05 4.32 18.79
N LYS A 6 12.87 4.10 18.20
CA LYS A 6 12.09 2.91 18.48
C LYS A 6 12.87 1.69 18.00
N PRO A 7 13.09 0.68 18.87
CA PRO A 7 13.74 -0.55 18.43
C PRO A 7 12.75 -1.37 17.58
N TYR A 8 13.02 -1.50 16.31
CA TYR A 8 12.23 -2.35 15.44
C TYR A 8 12.72 -3.79 15.53
N ARG A 9 11.94 -4.63 16.17
CA ARG A 9 12.23 -6.06 16.30
C ARG A 9 11.52 -6.88 15.26
N THR A 10 10.30 -6.48 14.92
CA THR A 10 9.48 -7.20 13.94
C THR A 10 9.00 -6.23 12.90
N ILE A 11 9.40 -6.47 11.66
CA ILE A 11 8.99 -5.70 10.50
C ILE A 11 8.16 -6.60 9.61
N TYR A 12 6.98 -6.14 9.25
CA TYR A 12 6.13 -6.83 8.30
C TYR A 12 6.21 -6.13 6.95
N ASN A 13 6.65 -6.85 5.94
CA ASN A 13 6.74 -6.33 4.57
C ASN A 13 5.51 -6.79 3.79
N MET A 14 4.74 -5.84 3.26
CA MET A 14 3.48 -6.12 2.60
C MET A 14 3.44 -5.57 1.19
N ASP A 15 3.07 -6.41 0.27
CA ASP A 15 2.65 -6.04 -1.07
C ASP A 15 1.12 -5.91 -1.07
N SER A 16 0.63 -4.70 -1.20
CA SER A 16 -0.78 -4.39 -0.94
C SER A 16 -1.70 -4.52 -2.16
N SER A 17 -1.15 -4.71 -3.34
CA SER A 17 -1.94 -4.60 -4.58
C SER A 17 -3.06 -5.62 -4.67
N GLY A 18 -2.82 -6.85 -4.27
CA GLY A 18 -3.84 -7.91 -4.30
C GLY A 18 -5.00 -7.66 -3.35
N ILE A 19 -4.75 -7.04 -2.22
CA ILE A 19 -5.77 -6.77 -1.21
C ILE A 19 -6.82 -5.79 -1.75
N LEU A 20 -6.39 -4.77 -2.47
CA LEU A 20 -7.32 -3.83 -3.09
C LEU A 20 -8.27 -4.53 -4.07
N LEU A 21 -7.74 -5.45 -4.88
CA LEU A 21 -8.54 -6.18 -5.86
C LEU A 21 -9.61 -7.06 -5.22
N ASP A 22 -9.32 -7.58 -4.05
CA ASP A 22 -10.22 -8.49 -3.33
C ASP A 22 -11.17 -7.77 -2.36
N SER A 23 -11.01 -6.46 -2.19
CA SER A 23 -11.77 -5.69 -1.22
C SER A 23 -13.07 -5.15 -1.81
N THR A 24 -14.13 -5.17 -1.01
CA THR A 24 -15.46 -4.67 -1.40
C THR A 24 -15.69 -3.23 -0.99
N ASP A 25 -15.08 -2.80 0.11
CA ASP A 25 -15.17 -1.44 0.63
C ASP A 25 -13.91 -1.04 1.39
N THR A 26 -13.86 0.20 1.84
CA THR A 26 -12.70 0.75 2.56
C THR A 26 -12.39 -0.02 3.85
N ASP A 27 -13.41 -0.40 4.61
CA ASP A 27 -13.22 -1.13 5.85
C ASP A 27 -12.66 -2.54 5.59
N ASP A 28 -13.15 -3.18 4.55
CA ASP A 28 -12.66 -4.48 4.12
C ASP A 28 -11.19 -4.40 3.71
N TYR A 29 -10.83 -3.37 2.95
CA TYR A 29 -9.46 -3.08 2.56
C TYR A 29 -8.55 -2.89 3.78
N LEU A 30 -8.98 -2.06 4.74
CA LEU A 30 -8.22 -1.83 5.96
C LEU A 30 -8.04 -3.10 6.79
N ARG A 31 -9.07 -3.92 6.92
CA ARG A 31 -8.95 -5.19 7.62
C ARG A 31 -7.89 -6.09 6.99
N GLY A 32 -7.84 -6.11 5.67
CA GLY A 32 -6.84 -6.92 4.94
C GLY A 32 -5.40 -6.44 5.15
N ILE A 33 -5.20 -5.13 5.30
CA ILE A 33 -3.86 -4.57 5.41
C ILE A 33 -3.39 -4.45 6.86
N VAL A 34 -4.23 -3.97 7.76
CA VAL A 34 -3.80 -3.61 9.12
C VAL A 34 -4.56 -4.35 10.22
N GLY A 35 -5.61 -5.08 9.89
CA GLY A 35 -6.45 -5.73 10.91
C GLY A 35 -5.69 -6.70 11.80
N PHE A 36 -4.66 -7.36 11.28
CA PHE A 36 -3.85 -8.29 12.05
C PHE A 36 -2.87 -7.58 13.02
N LEU A 37 -2.67 -6.28 12.87
CA LEU A 37 -1.70 -5.55 13.69
C LEU A 37 -2.16 -5.35 15.12
N GLU A 38 -3.47 -5.37 15.35
CA GLU A 38 -4.06 -5.05 16.65
C GLU A 38 -3.51 -5.89 17.80
N HIS A 39 -3.29 -7.17 17.56
CA HIS A 39 -2.80 -8.11 18.57
C HIS A 39 -1.44 -8.71 18.18
N SER A 40 -0.69 -8.00 17.36
CA SER A 40 0.59 -8.46 16.88
C SER A 40 1.75 -7.85 17.64
N HIS A 41 2.96 -8.39 17.42
CA HIS A 41 4.22 -7.82 17.90
C HIS A 41 4.95 -7.09 16.76
N VAL A 42 4.22 -6.66 15.74
CA VAL A 42 4.80 -5.90 14.62
C VAL A 42 5.10 -4.47 15.07
N ASP A 43 6.32 -4.04 14.85
CA ASP A 43 6.79 -2.70 15.19
C ASP A 43 6.70 -1.74 14.00
N ALA A 44 6.93 -2.25 12.81
CA ALA A 44 6.90 -1.45 11.60
C ALA A 44 6.27 -2.24 10.45
N LEU A 45 5.50 -1.53 9.64
CA LEU A 45 4.93 -2.02 8.40
C LEU A 45 5.70 -1.40 7.23
N PHE A 46 6.33 -2.23 6.44
CA PHE A 46 6.90 -1.82 5.17
C PHE A 46 5.84 -2.09 4.10
N TRP A 47 5.23 -1.04 3.64
CA TRP A 47 4.09 -1.12 2.75
C TRP A 47 4.46 -0.62 1.36
N MET A 48 4.26 -1.49 0.37
CA MET A 48 4.51 -1.14 -1.02
C MET A 48 3.23 -0.65 -1.66
N ASP A 49 3.27 0.60 -2.13
CA ASP A 49 2.16 1.19 -2.84
C ASP A 49 2.21 0.86 -4.34
N GLY A 50 1.05 0.75 -4.94
CA GLY A 50 0.93 0.50 -6.36
C GLY A 50 1.37 -0.90 -6.78
N ALA A 51 1.64 -1.04 -8.05
CA ALA A 51 2.08 -2.29 -8.66
C ALA A 51 3.57 -2.17 -9.02
N GLY A 52 4.42 -2.75 -8.19
CA GLY A 52 5.85 -2.79 -8.46
C GLY A 52 6.59 -1.46 -8.32
N GLY A 53 5.94 -0.43 -7.78
CA GLY A 53 6.56 0.87 -7.56
C GLY A 53 6.54 1.82 -8.76
N ASN A 54 5.87 1.44 -9.84
CA ASN A 54 5.73 2.28 -11.03
C ASN A 54 4.34 2.88 -11.21
N THR A 55 3.44 2.59 -10.28
CA THR A 55 2.11 3.20 -10.21
C THR A 55 1.82 3.62 -8.78
N ALA A 56 0.80 4.44 -8.60
CA ALA A 56 0.40 4.94 -7.29
C ALA A 56 -1.07 4.62 -7.00
N ASN A 57 -1.38 4.41 -5.73
CA ASN A 57 -2.76 4.30 -5.25
C ASN A 57 -3.23 5.61 -4.61
N TYR A 58 -2.73 6.72 -5.08
CA TYR A 58 -3.09 8.08 -4.68
C TYR A 58 -2.93 9.00 -5.88
N ASP A 59 -3.46 10.20 -5.78
CA ASP A 59 -3.31 11.22 -6.83
C ASP A 59 -1.88 11.76 -6.84
N SER A 60 -1.04 11.16 -7.67
CA SER A 60 0.38 11.49 -7.77
C SER A 60 0.64 12.45 -8.92
N ALA A 61 1.54 13.41 -8.70
CA ALA A 61 1.98 14.33 -9.74
C ALA A 61 2.97 13.70 -10.72
N VAL A 62 3.52 12.52 -10.39
CA VAL A 62 4.61 11.92 -11.17
C VAL A 62 4.37 10.49 -11.59
N LEU A 63 3.48 9.77 -10.90
CA LEU A 63 3.18 8.38 -11.18
C LEU A 63 1.75 8.24 -11.69
N GLU A 64 1.55 7.32 -12.61
CA GLU A 64 0.19 6.95 -13.02
C GLU A 64 -0.56 6.27 -11.88
N LEU A 65 -1.87 6.51 -11.87
CA LEU A 65 -2.76 5.76 -10.98
C LEU A 65 -2.79 4.29 -11.38
N THR A 66 -2.76 3.41 -10.38
CA THR A 66 -2.82 1.96 -10.61
C THR A 66 -4.05 1.59 -11.43
N GLY A 67 -3.83 0.92 -12.54
CA GLY A 67 -4.88 0.50 -13.47
C GLY A 67 -5.20 1.51 -14.58
N HIS A 68 -4.64 2.72 -14.54
CA HIS A 68 -4.94 3.76 -15.55
C HIS A 68 -4.52 3.32 -16.95
N SER A 69 -3.32 2.82 -17.12
CA SER A 69 -2.80 2.43 -18.42
C SER A 69 -3.57 1.26 -19.06
N THR A 70 -4.21 0.43 -18.24
CA THR A 70 -5.02 -0.69 -18.73
C THR A 70 -6.50 -0.31 -18.87
N GLY A 71 -6.88 0.91 -18.50
CA GLY A 71 -8.27 1.35 -18.49
C GLY A 71 -9.11 0.69 -17.41
N ALA A 72 -8.49 0.12 -16.41
CA ALA A 72 -9.14 -0.70 -15.38
C ALA A 72 -8.80 -0.24 -13.96
N VAL A 73 -8.96 1.05 -13.69
CA VAL A 73 -8.82 1.57 -12.32
C VAL A 73 -9.94 0.96 -11.45
N HIS A 74 -9.55 0.40 -10.32
CA HIS A 74 -10.51 -0.24 -9.43
C HIS A 74 -11.49 0.80 -8.87
N PRO A 75 -12.81 0.55 -8.94
CA PRO A 75 -13.81 1.52 -8.48
C PRO A 75 -13.64 1.92 -7.01
N LEU A 76 -13.24 0.99 -6.16
CA LEU A 76 -12.96 1.29 -4.75
C LEU A 76 -11.81 2.29 -4.61
N LEU A 77 -10.75 2.15 -5.41
CA LEU A 77 -9.62 3.08 -5.38
C LEU A 77 -10.08 4.50 -5.74
N MET A 78 -10.88 4.64 -6.77
CA MET A 78 -11.43 5.94 -7.17
C MET A 78 -12.25 6.56 -6.05
N LYS A 79 -13.11 5.76 -5.44
CA LYS A 79 -13.95 6.21 -4.33
C LYS A 79 -13.10 6.68 -3.14
N MET A 80 -12.09 5.91 -2.77
CA MET A 80 -11.21 6.24 -1.66
C MET A 80 -10.47 7.55 -1.91
N ILE A 81 -9.98 7.76 -3.12
CA ILE A 81 -9.30 9.02 -3.50
C ILE A 81 -10.27 10.19 -3.44
N GLU A 82 -11.46 10.06 -4.00
CA GLU A 82 -12.49 11.11 -3.99
C GLU A 82 -12.89 11.52 -2.57
N GLU A 83 -12.93 10.58 -1.66
CA GLU A 83 -13.27 10.81 -0.25
C GLU A 83 -12.11 11.35 0.58
N GLY A 84 -10.92 11.51 0.01
CA GLY A 84 -9.72 11.92 0.73
C GLY A 84 -9.14 10.81 1.61
N ASN A 85 -9.51 9.57 1.35
CA ASN A 85 -9.11 8.38 2.09
C ASN A 85 -8.29 7.45 1.19
N ASP A 86 -7.34 7.99 0.45
CA ASP A 86 -6.49 7.14 -0.37
C ASP A 86 -5.72 6.12 0.47
N PRO A 87 -5.31 5.00 -0.11
CA PRO A 87 -4.63 3.93 0.61
C PRO A 87 -3.45 4.38 1.47
N PRO A 88 -2.48 5.17 0.98
CA PRO A 88 -1.39 5.64 1.83
C PRO A 88 -1.86 6.39 3.08
N THR A 89 -2.83 7.26 2.91
CA THR A 89 -3.35 8.09 4.02
C THR A 89 -4.00 7.22 5.09
N ILE A 90 -4.90 6.32 4.71
CA ILE A 90 -5.64 5.53 5.69
C ILE A 90 -4.78 4.45 6.33
N VAL A 91 -3.84 3.88 5.59
CA VAL A 91 -2.94 2.85 6.14
C VAL A 91 -2.05 3.45 7.24
N VAL A 92 -1.48 4.63 7.00
CA VAL A 92 -0.67 5.32 8.02
C VAL A 92 -1.52 5.63 9.25
N ARG A 93 -2.71 6.18 9.03
CA ARG A 93 -3.61 6.54 10.12
C ARG A 93 -3.98 5.34 10.99
N GLU A 94 -4.38 4.25 10.37
CA GLU A 94 -4.82 3.05 11.08
C GLU A 94 -3.63 2.34 11.78
N ALA A 95 -2.50 2.22 11.11
CA ALA A 95 -1.32 1.59 11.73
C ALA A 95 -0.86 2.33 12.98
N LYS A 96 -0.94 3.66 12.97
CA LYS A 96 -0.61 4.48 14.16
C LYS A 96 -1.49 4.15 15.36
N ARG A 97 -2.75 3.78 15.14
CA ARG A 97 -3.64 3.39 16.23
C ARG A 97 -3.15 2.16 16.97
N TYR A 98 -2.37 1.32 16.31
CA TYR A 98 -1.78 0.11 16.89
C TYR A 98 -0.33 0.31 17.29
N GLY A 99 0.18 1.53 17.24
CA GLY A 99 1.57 1.83 17.57
C GLY A 99 2.58 1.33 16.55
N VAL A 100 2.14 1.10 15.32
CA VAL A 100 2.99 0.58 14.23
C VAL A 100 3.41 1.72 13.33
N ASP A 101 4.71 1.84 13.09
CA ASP A 101 5.25 2.81 12.14
C ASP A 101 5.15 2.28 10.71
N VAL A 102 4.87 3.16 9.76
CA VAL A 102 4.73 2.79 8.35
C VAL A 102 5.86 3.40 7.54
N PHE A 103 6.50 2.55 6.76
CA PHE A 103 7.49 2.96 5.76
C PHE A 103 6.98 2.54 4.39
N PHE A 104 7.01 3.47 3.45
CA PHE A 104 6.71 3.12 2.07
C PHE A 104 7.90 2.45 1.44
N SER A 105 7.66 1.29 0.90
CA SER A 105 8.66 0.46 0.23
C SER A 105 8.48 0.62 -1.28
N MET A 106 9.59 0.72 -1.99
CA MET A 106 9.60 0.81 -3.44
C MET A 106 10.58 -0.22 -3.99
N ARG A 107 10.16 -0.95 -4.99
CA ARG A 107 11.04 -1.85 -5.74
C ARG A 107 11.74 -1.06 -6.83
N LEU A 108 13.04 -0.92 -6.71
CA LEU A 108 13.83 -0.16 -7.67
C LEU A 108 14.16 -0.95 -8.94
N ASN A 109 14.09 -2.25 -8.85
CA ASN A 109 14.46 -3.13 -9.96
C ASN A 109 13.47 -4.29 -10.05
N ASP A 110 12.21 -3.93 -10.27
CA ASP A 110 11.14 -4.91 -10.39
C ASP A 110 11.02 -5.36 -11.85
N CYS A 111 11.19 -6.65 -12.05
CA CYS A 111 11.09 -7.30 -13.36
C CYS A 111 9.87 -8.21 -13.45
N HIS A 112 8.79 -7.86 -12.76
CA HIS A 112 7.53 -8.61 -12.81
C HIS A 112 6.75 -8.34 -14.10
N ASP A 113 7.40 -8.52 -15.19
CA ASP A 113 6.79 -8.45 -16.51
C ASP A 113 6.42 -9.84 -17.05
N SER A 114 6.45 -10.84 -16.18
CA SER A 114 6.23 -12.23 -16.57
C SER A 114 4.90 -12.50 -17.28
N LEU A 115 3.90 -11.68 -17.00
CA LEU A 115 2.61 -11.76 -17.70
C LEU A 115 2.56 -10.90 -18.96
N GLY A 116 3.40 -9.91 -19.00
CA GLY A 116 3.46 -8.97 -20.11
C GLY A 116 4.82 -8.94 -20.80
N HIS A 117 5.73 -9.79 -20.39
CA HIS A 117 7.10 -9.75 -20.89
C HIS A 117 7.19 -9.91 -22.39
N ASP A 118 6.31 -10.70 -22.95
CA ASP A 118 6.24 -10.89 -24.41
C ASP A 118 5.90 -9.59 -25.11
N LEU A 119 5.28 -8.67 -24.42
CA LEU A 119 4.93 -7.35 -24.94
C LEU A 119 6.10 -6.39 -24.89
N LEU A 120 7.12 -6.70 -24.12
CA LEU A 120 8.29 -5.86 -23.96
C LEU A 120 9.42 -6.27 -24.90
N LEU A 121 9.27 -7.40 -25.48
CA LEU A 121 10.19 -7.93 -26.48
C LEU A 121 9.72 -7.61 -27.91
#